data_fd5e5b418531c919c86eb1585c95d9da
#
_entry.id   fd5e5b418531c919c86eb1585c95d9da
#
_cell.length_a   1.000
_cell.length_b   1.000
_cell.length_c   1.000
_cell.angle_alpha   90.00
_cell.angle_beta   90.00
_cell.angle_gamma   90.00
#
_symmetry.space_group_name_H-M   'P 1'
#
loop_
_entity.id
_entity.type
_entity.pdbx_description
1 polymer ?
#
loop_
_entity_poly.entity_id
_entity_poly.type
_entity_poly.pdbx_seq_one_letter_code
_entity_poly.pdbx_strand_id
1 'polypeptide(L)'
;MKKLLLAIAFVAFVFSVSAQNVQLHYDFGEGRKMLTSTVEMFKPDKYGSTFFFVDMDYGADGTGIDNGISLAYWEIARAFKWNETQKFMPRVEYNGGTMSIGDGIWIPIENCWLAGIERTWASADFSKILTLQANYKNIKDKLEGGTKNQNGFQLTAVWVIQMLEGKLTFTGFADFWKEEMFWGTDYRFLSEPQLWYNASKNFAIGGEVELSNNFVGDEFAVKPTLGLKWTF
;
A
#
# COMPACT_ATOMS: atom_id res chain seq x y z
N MET A 1 0.81 35.07 -22.01
CA MET A 1 -0.53 34.50 -22.03
C MET A 1 -0.53 32.96 -22.11
N LYS A 2 0.16 32.31 -23.08
CA LYS A 2 0.20 30.82 -23.17
C LYS A 2 0.78 30.14 -21.93
N LYS A 3 1.82 30.69 -21.28
CA LYS A 3 2.41 30.16 -20.05
C LYS A 3 1.50 30.28 -18.83
N LEU A 4 0.67 31.33 -18.79
CA LEU A 4 -0.31 31.53 -17.71
C LEU A 4 -1.49 30.58 -17.86
N LEU A 5 -1.94 30.30 -19.09
CA LEU A 5 -2.98 29.31 -19.37
C LEU A 5 -2.52 27.86 -19.07
N LEU A 6 -1.24 27.54 -19.30
CA LEU A 6 -0.68 26.25 -18.90
C LEU A 6 -0.60 26.11 -17.37
N ALA A 7 -0.24 27.20 -16.67
CA ALA A 7 -0.18 27.19 -15.20
C ALA A 7 -1.58 27.06 -14.57
N ILE A 8 -2.59 27.71 -15.16
CA ILE A 8 -3.99 27.59 -14.72
C ILE A 8 -4.54 26.18 -15.02
N ALA A 9 -4.22 25.60 -16.18
CA ALA A 9 -4.60 24.23 -16.51
C ALA A 9 -3.90 23.22 -15.59
N PHE A 10 -2.65 23.45 -15.21
CA PHE A 10 -1.91 22.61 -14.28
C PHE A 10 -2.49 22.66 -12.86
N VAL A 11 -2.85 23.88 -12.38
CA VAL A 11 -3.50 24.06 -11.08
C VAL A 11 -4.91 23.44 -11.07
N ALA A 12 -5.68 23.56 -12.15
CA ALA A 12 -7.00 22.91 -12.28
C ALA A 12 -6.89 21.37 -12.33
N PHE A 13 -5.82 20.83 -12.92
CA PHE A 13 -5.61 19.39 -13.01
C PHE A 13 -5.20 18.77 -11.66
N VAL A 14 -4.44 19.50 -10.83
CA VAL A 14 -4.07 19.05 -9.49
C VAL A 14 -5.29 18.93 -8.55
N PHE A 15 -6.34 19.70 -8.78
CA PHE A 15 -7.57 19.61 -7.99
C PHE A 15 -8.50 18.44 -8.36
N SER A 16 -8.19 17.70 -9.45
CA SER A 16 -9.06 16.64 -9.98
C SER A 16 -8.53 15.21 -9.80
N VAL A 17 -7.30 15.04 -9.29
CA VAL A 17 -6.72 13.71 -9.10
C VAL A 17 -6.80 13.31 -7.64
N SER A 18 -8.01 12.96 -7.19
CA SER A 18 -8.22 12.19 -5.97
C SER A 18 -8.53 10.78 -6.42
N ALA A 19 -7.57 9.86 -6.31
CA ALA A 19 -7.82 8.45 -6.52
C ALA A 19 -8.33 7.88 -5.20
N GLN A 20 -9.65 7.80 -5.08
CA GLN A 20 -10.32 7.05 -4.03
C GLN A 20 -10.91 5.82 -4.68
N ASN A 21 -10.60 4.65 -4.17
CA ASN A 21 -11.14 3.42 -4.71
C ASN A 21 -11.49 2.43 -3.60
N VAL A 22 -12.39 1.50 -3.96
CA VAL A 22 -12.70 0.31 -3.20
C VAL A 22 -12.35 -0.88 -4.06
N GLN A 23 -11.64 -1.83 -3.51
CA GLN A 23 -11.29 -3.08 -4.17
C GLN A 23 -11.90 -4.24 -3.38
N LEU A 24 -12.27 -5.29 -4.10
CA LEU A 24 -12.67 -6.56 -3.52
C LEU A 24 -11.89 -7.66 -4.23
N HIS A 25 -11.09 -8.38 -3.49
CA HIS A 25 -10.25 -9.47 -3.98
C HIS A 25 -10.71 -10.81 -3.42
N TYR A 26 -10.59 -11.85 -4.22
CA TYR A 26 -10.60 -13.23 -3.74
C TYR A 26 -9.17 -13.77 -3.80
N ASP A 27 -8.64 -14.16 -2.66
CA ASP A 27 -7.29 -14.72 -2.53
C ASP A 27 -7.32 -16.24 -2.74
N PHE A 28 -6.50 -16.72 -3.68
CA PHE A 28 -6.34 -18.14 -4.00
C PHE A 28 -5.14 -18.77 -3.27
N GLY A 29 -4.43 -18.00 -2.47
CA GLY A 29 -3.26 -18.45 -1.74
C GLY A 29 -3.56 -19.62 -0.81
N GLU A 30 -2.57 -20.47 -0.62
CA GLU A 30 -2.66 -21.56 0.33
C GLU A 30 -2.88 -21.01 1.75
N GLY A 31 -3.87 -21.59 2.46
CA GLY A 31 -4.28 -21.16 3.80
C GLY A 31 -5.07 -19.85 3.86
N ARG A 32 -5.39 -19.22 2.70
CA ARG A 32 -6.19 -17.99 2.64
C ARG A 32 -7.60 -18.28 2.14
N LYS A 33 -7.84 -18.48 0.86
CA LYS A 33 -9.15 -18.77 0.22
C LYS A 33 -10.28 -17.90 0.77
N MET A 34 -10.03 -16.61 0.86
CA MET A 34 -10.88 -15.63 1.53
C MET A 34 -11.12 -14.42 0.64
N LEU A 35 -12.05 -13.58 1.05
CA LEU A 35 -12.25 -12.24 0.48
C LEU A 35 -11.41 -11.23 1.26
N THR A 36 -10.83 -10.27 0.55
CA THR A 36 -10.22 -9.06 1.10
C THR A 36 -10.88 -7.85 0.48
N SER A 37 -11.26 -6.86 1.27
CA SER A 37 -11.66 -5.55 0.78
C SER A 37 -10.64 -4.49 1.15
N THR A 38 -10.26 -3.67 0.18
CA THR A 38 -9.36 -2.54 0.33
C THR A 38 -10.10 -1.24 0.08
N VAL A 39 -9.99 -0.30 0.99
CA VAL A 39 -10.36 1.11 0.76
C VAL A 39 -9.08 1.92 0.68
N GLU A 40 -8.84 2.55 -0.47
CA GLU A 40 -7.60 3.26 -0.72
C GLU A 40 -7.86 4.70 -1.16
N MET A 41 -7.02 5.63 -0.73
CA MET A 41 -7.00 7.00 -1.21
C MET A 41 -5.58 7.49 -1.42
N PHE A 42 -5.32 8.05 -2.60
CA PHE A 42 -4.18 8.93 -2.86
C PHE A 42 -4.68 10.32 -3.23
N LYS A 43 -4.29 11.33 -2.47
CA LYS A 43 -4.72 12.72 -2.68
C LYS A 43 -3.52 13.67 -2.65
N PRO A 44 -3.04 14.14 -3.82
CA PRO A 44 -2.07 15.22 -3.90
C PRO A 44 -2.74 16.56 -3.59
N ASP A 45 -1.99 17.47 -3.00
CA ASP A 45 -2.37 18.87 -2.79
C ASP A 45 -1.16 19.81 -2.93
N LYS A 46 -1.38 21.13 -2.75
CA LYS A 46 -0.29 22.12 -2.87
C LYS A 46 0.83 21.95 -1.83
N TYR A 47 0.58 21.22 -0.76
CA TYR A 47 1.52 21.00 0.33
C TYR A 47 2.11 19.59 0.35
N GLY A 48 1.83 18.75 -0.67
CA GLY A 48 2.34 17.40 -0.78
C GLY A 48 1.28 16.39 -1.19
N SER A 49 1.24 15.25 -0.51
CA SER A 49 0.26 14.20 -0.76
C SER A 49 -0.15 13.48 0.52
N THR A 50 -1.39 13.04 0.57
CA THR A 50 -1.89 12.13 1.60
C THR A 50 -2.19 10.80 0.94
N PHE A 51 -1.76 9.73 1.56
CA PHE A 51 -2.10 8.36 1.19
C PHE A 51 -2.65 7.63 2.41
N PHE A 52 -3.66 6.83 2.21
CA PHE A 52 -4.06 5.81 3.17
C PHE A 52 -4.69 4.63 2.47
N PHE A 53 -4.61 3.47 3.09
CA PHE A 53 -5.50 2.35 2.79
C PHE A 53 -5.92 1.64 4.08
N VAL A 54 -6.99 0.88 3.95
CA VAL A 54 -7.49 -0.03 4.97
C VAL A 54 -7.84 -1.34 4.27
N ASP A 55 -7.21 -2.42 4.71
CA ASP A 55 -7.53 -3.77 4.29
C ASP A 55 -8.34 -4.48 5.35
N MET A 56 -9.31 -5.26 4.91
CA MET A 56 -10.13 -6.13 5.75
C MET A 56 -10.22 -7.50 5.10
N ASP A 57 -9.69 -8.51 5.79
CA ASP A 57 -9.84 -9.92 5.40
C ASP A 57 -11.08 -10.52 6.05
N TYR A 58 -11.76 -11.37 5.31
CA TYR A 58 -13.00 -12.01 5.76
C TYR A 58 -12.84 -13.52 5.80
N GLY A 59 -12.70 -14.06 7.01
CA GLY A 59 -12.77 -15.49 7.26
C GLY A 59 -11.61 -16.30 6.69
N ALA A 60 -10.37 -16.04 7.10
CA ALA A 60 -9.22 -16.88 6.75
C ALA A 60 -9.18 -18.16 7.57
N ASP A 61 -8.61 -19.24 6.99
CA ASP A 61 -8.38 -20.50 7.69
C ASP A 61 -7.58 -20.29 8.99
N GLY A 62 -7.97 -20.98 10.05
CA GLY A 62 -7.28 -20.89 11.36
C GLY A 62 -7.61 -19.66 12.20
N THR A 63 -8.38 -18.70 11.68
CA THR A 63 -8.75 -17.49 12.44
C THR A 63 -9.94 -17.69 13.38
N GLY A 64 -10.69 -18.78 13.21
CA GLY A 64 -11.95 -19.01 13.94
C GLY A 64 -13.09 -18.07 13.54
N ILE A 65 -12.93 -17.31 12.46
CA ILE A 65 -13.92 -16.37 11.92
C ILE A 65 -14.42 -16.87 10.58
N ASP A 66 -15.65 -17.35 10.52
CA ASP A 66 -16.20 -17.94 9.29
C ASP A 66 -16.70 -16.90 8.26
N ASN A 67 -17.36 -15.83 8.73
CA ASN A 67 -18.06 -14.87 7.87
C ASN A 67 -17.87 -13.40 8.31
N GLY A 68 -16.91 -13.12 9.15
CA GLY A 68 -16.64 -11.78 9.66
C GLY A 68 -15.24 -11.30 9.30
N ILE A 69 -14.93 -10.10 9.71
CA ILE A 69 -13.57 -9.55 9.58
C ILE A 69 -12.65 -10.38 10.47
N SER A 70 -11.61 -10.96 9.89
CA SER A 70 -10.57 -11.72 10.60
C SER A 70 -9.26 -10.94 10.72
N LEU A 71 -9.04 -9.94 9.87
CA LEU A 71 -7.94 -9.00 9.90
C LEU A 71 -8.43 -7.63 9.49
N ALA A 72 -7.93 -6.60 10.14
CA ALA A 72 -8.01 -5.22 9.68
C ALA A 72 -6.63 -4.58 9.80
N TYR A 73 -6.11 -4.05 8.70
CA TYR A 73 -4.81 -3.39 8.64
C TYR A 73 -4.95 -2.05 7.93
N TRP A 74 -4.20 -1.05 8.36
CA TRP A 74 -4.23 0.27 7.74
C TRP A 74 -2.86 0.93 7.73
N GLU A 75 -2.66 1.76 6.72
CA GLU A 75 -1.55 2.70 6.65
C GLU A 75 -2.07 4.10 6.37
N ILE A 76 -1.45 5.10 6.99
CA ILE A 76 -1.73 6.50 6.75
C ILE A 76 -0.41 7.23 6.60
N ALA A 77 -0.22 7.87 5.45
CA ALA A 77 1.01 8.60 5.14
C ALA A 77 0.76 10.03 4.70
N ARG A 78 1.68 10.90 5.04
CA ARG A 78 1.73 12.28 4.57
C ARG A 78 3.12 12.63 4.09
N ALA A 79 3.23 13.05 2.82
CA ALA A 79 4.43 13.67 2.27
C ALA A 79 4.26 15.19 2.24
N PHE A 80 5.35 15.92 2.46
CA PHE A 80 5.33 17.38 2.62
C PHE A 80 6.12 18.07 1.51
N LYS A 81 5.46 19.05 0.88
CA LYS A 81 6.00 19.90 -0.17
C LYS A 81 5.79 21.37 0.21
N TRP A 82 6.84 22.17 0.13
CA TRP A 82 6.77 23.60 0.43
C TRP A 82 7.18 24.51 -0.72
N ASN A 83 7.69 23.94 -1.82
CA ASN A 83 7.94 24.70 -3.04
C ASN A 83 7.88 23.78 -4.29
N GLU A 84 7.69 24.38 -5.47
CA GLU A 84 7.50 23.66 -6.72
C GLU A 84 8.77 22.94 -7.25
N THR A 85 9.94 23.36 -6.80
CA THR A 85 11.22 22.78 -7.25
C THR A 85 11.72 21.66 -6.35
N GLN A 86 11.02 21.40 -5.26
CA GLN A 86 11.37 20.37 -4.30
C GLN A 86 11.25 18.98 -4.92
N LYS A 87 12.36 18.25 -4.94
CA LYS A 87 12.45 16.91 -5.53
C LYS A 87 12.29 15.81 -4.50
N PHE A 88 12.76 16.05 -3.28
CA PHE A 88 12.66 15.13 -2.16
C PHE A 88 11.66 15.68 -1.16
N MET A 89 10.62 14.91 -0.88
CA MET A 89 9.57 15.29 0.05
C MET A 89 9.77 14.51 1.36
N PRO A 90 9.95 15.19 2.50
CA PRO A 90 9.83 14.52 3.78
C PRO A 90 8.47 13.87 3.92
N ARG A 91 8.46 12.69 4.55
CA ARG A 91 7.21 11.97 4.81
C ARG A 91 7.18 11.38 6.21
N VAL A 92 5.96 11.20 6.68
CA VAL A 92 5.65 10.43 7.89
C VAL A 92 4.54 9.45 7.56
N GLU A 93 4.57 8.30 8.21
CA GLU A 93 3.58 7.25 8.03
C GLU A 93 3.33 6.55 9.36
N TYR A 94 2.11 6.08 9.55
CA TYR A 94 1.71 5.22 10.63
C TYR A 94 1.01 3.98 10.07
N ASN A 95 1.45 2.81 10.52
CA ASN A 95 0.91 1.52 10.14
C ASN A 95 0.43 0.79 11.39
N GLY A 96 -0.69 0.10 11.27
CA GLY A 96 -1.22 -0.68 12.39
C GLY A 96 -2.41 -1.53 11.98
N GLY A 97 -2.87 -2.35 12.91
CA GLY A 97 -4.00 -3.23 12.65
C GLY A 97 -4.27 -4.20 13.78
N THR A 98 -5.11 -5.16 13.47
CA THR A 98 -5.43 -6.27 14.36
C THR A 98 -5.82 -7.50 13.55
N MET A 99 -5.51 -8.69 14.04
CA MET A 99 -5.89 -9.95 13.42
C MET A 99 -6.32 -10.97 14.45
N SER A 100 -7.25 -11.85 14.06
CA SER A 100 -7.63 -13.02 14.84
C SER A 100 -6.62 -14.15 14.60
N ILE A 101 -6.21 -14.81 15.67
CA ILE A 101 -5.37 -16.01 15.64
C ILE A 101 -6.13 -17.27 16.07
N GLY A 102 -7.47 -17.22 16.07
CA GLY A 102 -8.35 -18.30 16.49
C GLY A 102 -8.82 -18.14 17.93
N ASP A 103 -9.80 -18.98 18.33
CA ASP A 103 -10.36 -19.08 19.67
C ASP A 103 -10.84 -17.75 20.26
N GLY A 104 -11.22 -16.78 19.42
CA GLY A 104 -11.65 -15.44 19.83
C GLY A 104 -10.50 -14.54 20.32
N ILE A 105 -9.25 -14.93 20.11
CA ILE A 105 -8.06 -14.15 20.47
C ILE A 105 -7.71 -13.21 19.31
N TRP A 106 -7.58 -11.92 19.63
CA TRP A 106 -7.14 -10.89 18.72
C TRP A 106 -5.79 -10.34 19.14
N ILE A 107 -4.88 -10.21 18.19
CA ILE A 107 -3.56 -9.61 18.41
C ILE A 107 -3.41 -8.35 17.57
N PRO A 108 -2.68 -7.34 18.04
CA PRO A 108 -2.34 -6.18 17.22
C PRO A 108 -1.37 -6.59 16.11
N ILE A 109 -1.62 -6.09 14.90
CA ILE A 109 -0.62 -6.00 13.85
C ILE A 109 0.15 -4.71 14.13
N GLU A 110 1.41 -4.80 14.05
CA GLU A 110 2.42 -3.82 14.44
C GLU A 110 2.00 -2.34 14.47
N ASN A 111 2.20 -1.72 15.58
CA ASN A 111 2.10 -0.29 15.79
C ASN A 111 3.41 0.36 15.33
N CYS A 112 3.43 0.82 14.08
CA CYS A 112 4.67 1.21 13.42
C CYS A 112 4.64 2.67 12.94
N TRP A 113 5.71 3.41 13.25
CA TRP A 113 5.93 4.75 12.72
C TRP A 113 7.09 4.74 11.73
N LEU A 114 6.89 5.36 10.58
CA LEU A 114 7.92 5.61 9.60
C LEU A 114 8.13 7.11 9.44
N ALA A 115 9.39 7.53 9.31
CA ALA A 115 9.76 8.91 9.01
C ALA A 115 10.94 8.89 8.03
N GLY A 116 10.83 9.63 6.93
CA GLY A 116 11.84 9.59 5.89
C GLY A 116 11.60 10.58 4.77
N ILE A 117 12.02 10.19 3.60
CA ILE A 117 11.89 10.98 2.39
C ILE A 117 11.34 10.13 1.24
N GLU A 118 10.64 10.79 0.33
CA GLU A 118 10.25 10.20 -0.95
C GLU A 118 10.65 11.07 -2.12
N ARG A 119 10.79 10.44 -3.29
CA ARG A 119 10.96 11.12 -4.57
C ARG A 119 10.14 10.43 -5.63
N THR A 120 9.38 11.24 -6.38
CA THR A 120 8.54 10.78 -7.48
C THR A 120 9.11 11.25 -8.82
N TRP A 121 9.07 10.37 -9.81
CA TRP A 121 9.31 10.63 -11.22
C TRP A 121 8.04 10.29 -11.98
N ALA A 122 7.69 11.12 -12.94
CA ALA A 122 6.56 10.90 -13.82
C ALA A 122 6.94 11.22 -15.27
N SER A 123 6.36 10.46 -16.21
CA SER A 123 6.39 10.84 -17.63
C SER A 123 5.59 12.12 -17.86
N ALA A 124 5.82 12.81 -18.98
CA ALA A 124 5.17 14.09 -19.28
C ALA A 124 3.63 13.98 -19.37
N ASP A 125 3.12 12.83 -19.72
CA ASP A 125 1.70 12.49 -19.81
C ASP A 125 1.15 11.80 -18.57
N PHE A 126 1.97 11.62 -17.51
CA PHE A 126 1.64 10.90 -16.28
C PHE A 126 1.22 9.43 -16.48
N SER A 127 1.45 8.85 -17.65
CA SER A 127 1.17 7.45 -17.90
C SER A 127 2.12 6.50 -17.15
N LYS A 128 3.28 7.00 -16.71
CA LYS A 128 4.27 6.24 -15.93
C LYS A 128 4.71 7.07 -14.74
N ILE A 129 4.53 6.51 -13.57
CA ILE A 129 4.93 7.12 -12.30
C ILE A 129 5.74 6.11 -11.50
N LEU A 130 6.83 6.56 -10.91
CA LEU A 130 7.64 5.79 -9.98
C LEU A 130 7.93 6.67 -8.78
N THR A 131 7.63 6.19 -7.58
CA THR A 131 8.00 6.81 -6.31
C THR A 131 8.94 5.89 -5.55
N LEU A 132 10.07 6.39 -5.12
CA LEU A 132 10.98 5.69 -4.21
C LEU A 132 10.97 6.39 -2.85
N GLN A 133 10.98 5.59 -1.80
CA GLN A 133 10.95 6.05 -0.42
C GLN A 133 12.08 5.39 0.38
N ALA A 134 12.64 6.16 1.31
CA ALA A 134 13.61 5.68 2.28
C ALA A 134 13.22 6.19 3.66
N ASN A 135 12.87 5.29 4.55
CA ASN A 135 12.29 5.60 5.84
C ASN A 135 13.09 4.96 6.97
N TYR A 136 13.26 5.68 8.06
CA TYR A 136 13.47 5.10 9.37
C TYR A 136 12.16 4.47 9.83
N LYS A 137 12.22 3.23 10.32
CA LYS A 137 11.07 2.45 10.79
C LYS A 137 11.21 2.19 12.29
N ASN A 138 10.19 2.55 13.06
CA ASN A 138 10.12 2.29 14.48
C ASN A 138 8.86 1.48 14.78
N ILE A 139 9.04 0.23 15.19
CA ILE A 139 7.97 -0.70 15.56
C ILE A 139 7.82 -0.66 17.08
N LYS A 140 6.60 -0.41 17.55
CA LYS A 140 6.24 -0.32 18.97
C LYS A 140 5.60 -1.62 19.45
N ASP A 141 5.86 -1.93 20.70
CA ASP A 141 5.13 -2.96 21.44
C ASP A 141 5.01 -4.30 20.72
N LYS A 142 6.09 -4.74 20.08
CA LYS A 142 6.12 -6.01 19.40
C LYS A 142 5.88 -7.14 20.39
N LEU A 143 4.83 -7.94 20.17
CA LEU A 143 4.42 -9.02 21.07
C LEU A 143 5.39 -10.20 21.12
N GLU A 144 6.17 -10.39 20.07
CA GLU A 144 7.11 -11.49 19.93
C GLU A 144 8.45 -11.18 20.58
N GLY A 145 8.89 -12.06 21.48
CA GLY A 145 10.20 -11.95 22.16
C GLY A 145 10.29 -10.91 23.27
N GLY A 146 9.13 -10.40 23.73
CA GLY A 146 9.06 -9.38 24.77
C GLY A 146 8.94 -7.97 24.18
N THR A 147 8.20 -7.15 24.83
CA THR A 147 7.78 -5.76 24.60
C THR A 147 8.86 -4.76 24.19
N LYS A 148 9.74 -5.08 23.28
CA LYS A 148 10.81 -4.19 22.86
C LYS A 148 10.44 -3.50 21.56
N ASN A 149 10.56 -2.17 21.57
CA ASN A 149 10.56 -1.39 20.35
C ASN A 149 11.72 -1.85 19.45
N GLN A 150 11.42 -2.06 18.19
CA GLN A 150 12.45 -2.31 17.18
C GLN A 150 12.65 -1.05 16.34
N ASN A 151 13.90 -0.85 15.93
CA ASN A 151 14.30 0.25 15.07
C ASN A 151 15.00 -0.31 13.84
N GLY A 152 14.62 0.16 12.69
CA GLY A 152 15.18 -0.28 11.44
C GLY A 152 14.99 0.75 10.34
N PHE A 153 14.95 0.27 9.13
CA PHE A 153 14.65 1.06 7.95
C PHE A 153 13.64 0.33 7.08
N GLN A 154 12.98 1.06 6.20
CA GLN A 154 12.16 0.53 5.12
C GLN A 154 12.46 1.29 3.84
N LEU A 155 12.68 0.54 2.77
CA LEU A 155 12.77 1.03 1.40
C LEU A 155 11.52 0.61 0.66
N THR A 156 10.85 1.56 0.03
CA THR A 156 9.61 1.32 -0.71
C THR A 156 9.76 1.83 -2.14
N ALA A 157 9.33 1.03 -3.10
CA ALA A 157 9.10 1.44 -4.48
C ALA A 157 7.61 1.32 -4.79
N VAL A 158 7.01 2.40 -5.31
CA VAL A 158 5.60 2.41 -5.76
C VAL A 158 5.57 2.79 -7.24
N TRP A 159 4.79 2.07 -8.04
CA TRP A 159 4.69 2.35 -9.48
C TRP A 159 3.25 2.37 -9.96
N VAL A 160 3.03 3.17 -11.00
CA VAL A 160 1.80 3.17 -11.80
C VAL A 160 2.22 3.28 -13.27
N ILE A 161 1.79 2.33 -14.10
CA ILE A 161 2.04 2.31 -15.54
C ILE A 161 0.71 2.08 -16.25
N GLN A 162 0.26 3.10 -16.97
CA GLN A 162 -0.91 3.00 -17.84
C GLN A 162 -0.48 2.58 -19.24
N MET A 163 -1.18 1.62 -19.79
CA MET A 163 -0.90 1.02 -21.10
C MET A 163 -2.20 0.99 -21.93
N LEU A 164 -2.05 0.82 -23.26
CA LEU A 164 -3.18 0.70 -24.18
C LEU A 164 -4.19 1.87 -24.01
N GLU A 165 -3.67 3.09 -24.03
CA GLU A 165 -4.47 4.32 -23.87
C GLU A 165 -5.30 4.34 -22.57
N GLY A 166 -4.73 3.82 -21.47
CA GLY A 166 -5.36 3.76 -20.17
C GLY A 166 -6.32 2.58 -19.96
N LYS A 167 -6.46 1.68 -20.95
CA LYS A 167 -7.30 0.47 -20.79
C LYS A 167 -6.68 -0.57 -19.87
N LEU A 168 -5.37 -0.53 -19.69
CA LEU A 168 -4.65 -1.45 -18.82
C LEU A 168 -3.76 -0.64 -17.87
N THR A 169 -3.85 -0.93 -16.57
CA THR A 169 -3.02 -0.31 -15.54
C THR A 169 -2.22 -1.39 -14.83
N PHE A 170 -0.89 -1.27 -14.84
CA PHE A 170 0.01 -2.02 -13.99
C PHE A 170 0.47 -1.12 -12.85
N THR A 171 0.15 -1.50 -11.62
CA THR A 171 0.46 -0.72 -10.43
C THR A 171 0.92 -1.64 -9.31
N GLY A 172 1.43 -1.09 -8.22
CA GLY A 172 1.82 -1.86 -7.07
C GLY A 172 2.94 -1.22 -6.30
N PHE A 173 3.43 -1.97 -5.33
CA PHE A 173 4.55 -1.57 -4.50
C PHE A 173 5.51 -2.75 -4.26
N ALA A 174 6.70 -2.40 -3.75
CA ALA A 174 7.66 -3.33 -3.21
C ALA A 174 8.33 -2.71 -1.99
N ASP A 175 8.26 -3.40 -0.88
CA ASP A 175 8.84 -3.03 0.40
C ASP A 175 9.95 -3.99 0.80
N PHE A 176 11.03 -3.42 1.28
CA PHE A 176 12.11 -4.14 1.93
C PHE A 176 12.47 -3.44 3.23
N TRP A 177 12.40 -4.17 4.35
CA TRP A 177 12.66 -3.56 5.65
C TRP A 177 13.40 -4.47 6.61
N LYS A 178 14.01 -3.84 7.61
CA LYS A 178 14.64 -4.54 8.73
C LYS A 178 13.64 -4.72 9.86
N GLU A 179 13.47 -5.98 10.27
CA GLU A 179 12.66 -6.36 11.40
C GLU A 179 13.06 -7.76 11.88
N GLU A 180 13.40 -7.90 13.14
CA GLU A 180 13.72 -9.18 13.75
C GLU A 180 12.42 -9.97 14.01
N MET A 181 12.37 -11.18 13.48
CA MET A 181 11.25 -12.10 13.65
C MET A 181 11.67 -13.31 14.48
N PHE A 182 10.70 -13.91 15.19
CA PHE A 182 10.96 -15.04 16.07
C PHE A 182 11.44 -16.29 15.33
N TRP A 183 11.22 -16.38 14.02
CA TRP A 183 11.77 -17.46 13.20
C TRP A 183 13.20 -17.21 12.69
N GLY A 184 13.88 -16.17 13.20
CA GLY A 184 15.31 -15.96 13.01
C GLY A 184 15.71 -15.15 11.78
N THR A 185 14.80 -14.40 11.18
CA THR A 185 15.12 -13.45 10.11
C THR A 185 15.21 -12.01 10.65
N ASP A 186 16.05 -11.20 10.02
CA ASP A 186 16.21 -9.76 10.30
C ASP A 186 15.67 -8.89 9.17
N TYR A 187 15.31 -9.47 8.04
CA TYR A 187 14.84 -8.72 6.86
C TYR A 187 13.60 -9.35 6.28
N ARG A 188 12.68 -8.49 5.89
CA ARG A 188 11.41 -8.87 5.29
C ARG A 188 11.23 -8.20 3.94
N PHE A 189 10.52 -8.86 3.06
CA PHE A 189 10.15 -8.35 1.75
C PHE A 189 8.67 -8.62 1.48
N LEU A 190 8.00 -7.62 0.92
CA LEU A 190 6.62 -7.72 0.42
C LEU A 190 6.50 -6.92 -0.86
N SER A 191 5.86 -7.48 -1.86
CA SER A 191 5.50 -6.78 -3.09
C SER A 191 4.15 -7.27 -3.58
N GLU A 192 3.31 -6.33 -4.01
CA GLU A 192 1.97 -6.60 -4.53
C GLU A 192 1.78 -5.93 -5.90
N PRO A 193 2.38 -6.50 -6.97
CA PRO A 193 2.07 -6.08 -8.33
C PRO A 193 0.62 -6.40 -8.69
N GLN A 194 -0.08 -5.39 -9.19
CA GLN A 194 -1.48 -5.46 -9.61
C GLN A 194 -1.59 -5.20 -11.11
N LEU A 195 -2.49 -5.91 -11.77
CA LEU A 195 -2.83 -5.66 -13.17
C LEU A 195 -4.34 -5.49 -13.31
N TRP A 196 -4.77 -4.33 -13.84
CA TRP A 196 -6.16 -3.93 -13.93
C TRP A 196 -6.56 -3.64 -15.38
N TYR A 197 -7.60 -4.32 -15.87
CA TYR A 197 -8.31 -3.93 -17.09
C TYR A 197 -9.40 -2.94 -16.73
N ASN A 198 -9.28 -1.70 -17.19
CA ASN A 198 -10.22 -0.61 -16.95
C ASN A 198 -11.39 -0.74 -17.93
N ALA A 199 -12.45 -1.41 -17.51
CA ALA A 199 -13.65 -1.64 -18.32
C ALA A 199 -14.47 -0.36 -18.50
N SER A 200 -14.37 0.58 -17.56
CA SER A 200 -14.94 1.91 -17.65
C SER A 200 -14.08 2.92 -16.85
N LYS A 201 -14.49 4.19 -16.82
CA LYS A 201 -13.83 5.23 -16.02
C LYS A 201 -13.76 4.88 -14.52
N ASN A 202 -14.76 4.18 -14.03
CA ASN A 202 -14.94 3.92 -12.61
C ASN A 202 -14.74 2.44 -12.24
N PHE A 203 -14.74 1.51 -13.21
CA PHE A 203 -14.76 0.09 -12.93
C PHE A 203 -13.63 -0.64 -13.65
N ALA A 204 -12.88 -1.43 -12.89
CA ALA A 204 -11.82 -2.28 -13.40
C ALA A 204 -11.96 -3.72 -12.87
N ILE A 205 -11.45 -4.65 -13.65
CA ILE A 205 -11.33 -6.07 -13.32
C ILE A 205 -9.86 -6.44 -13.41
N GLY A 206 -9.34 -7.15 -12.43
CA GLY A 206 -7.93 -7.51 -12.39
C GLY A 206 -7.59 -8.31 -11.15
N GLY A 207 -6.47 -8.03 -10.56
CA GLY A 207 -6.00 -8.65 -9.34
C GLY A 207 -4.58 -8.27 -9.03
N GLU A 208 -4.08 -8.85 -7.97
CA GLU A 208 -2.71 -8.70 -7.51
C GLU A 208 -2.06 -10.05 -7.24
N VAL A 209 -0.76 -10.03 -7.10
CA VAL A 209 0.01 -11.19 -6.64
C VAL A 209 0.87 -10.74 -5.48
N GLU A 210 0.60 -11.23 -4.27
CA GLU A 210 1.54 -11.08 -3.17
C GLU A 210 2.79 -11.92 -3.48
N LEU A 211 3.93 -11.24 -3.46
CA LEU A 211 5.26 -11.84 -3.49
C LEU A 211 5.93 -11.46 -2.18
N SER A 212 6.12 -12.39 -1.30
CA SER A 212 6.66 -12.11 0.02
C SER A 212 7.79 -13.06 0.41
N ASN A 213 8.69 -12.59 1.26
CA ASN A 213 9.75 -13.39 1.85
C ASN A 213 9.97 -13.00 3.31
N ASN A 214 10.01 -13.97 4.19
CA ASN A 214 10.06 -13.74 5.63
C ASN A 214 8.90 -12.88 6.16
N PHE A 215 7.75 -12.89 5.49
CA PHE A 215 6.61 -12.02 5.84
C PHE A 215 5.62 -12.72 6.78
N VAL A 216 5.13 -13.90 6.40
CA VAL A 216 4.28 -14.75 7.24
C VAL A 216 4.97 -16.10 7.38
N GLY A 217 6.14 -16.13 8.05
CA GLY A 217 7.02 -17.29 8.12
C GLY A 217 8.37 -17.02 7.44
N ASP A 218 9.26 -18.02 7.43
CA ASP A 218 10.63 -17.92 6.92
C ASP A 218 10.77 -18.29 5.43
N GLU A 219 9.67 -18.43 4.71
CA GLU A 219 9.64 -18.87 3.31
C GLU A 219 9.29 -17.74 2.34
N PHE A 220 9.58 -18.02 1.06
CA PHE A 220 9.08 -17.21 -0.04
C PHE A 220 7.66 -17.66 -0.41
N ALA A 221 6.73 -16.72 -0.47
CA ALA A 221 5.34 -16.99 -0.80
C ALA A 221 4.90 -16.26 -2.06
N VAL A 222 3.97 -16.87 -2.81
CA VAL A 222 3.29 -16.31 -3.97
C VAL A 222 1.80 -16.54 -3.79
N LYS A 223 1.02 -15.46 -3.62
CA LYS A 223 -0.43 -15.55 -3.36
C LYS A 223 -1.18 -14.69 -4.37
N PRO A 224 -1.74 -15.29 -5.42
CA PRO A 224 -2.50 -14.56 -6.43
C PRO A 224 -3.93 -14.30 -5.99
N THR A 225 -4.47 -13.14 -6.40
CA THR A 225 -5.87 -12.77 -6.23
C THR A 225 -6.54 -12.48 -7.57
N LEU A 226 -7.88 -12.52 -7.58
CA LEU A 226 -8.71 -11.93 -8.61
C LEU A 226 -9.61 -10.88 -7.95
N GLY A 227 -9.71 -9.70 -8.54
CA GLY A 227 -10.39 -8.58 -7.91
C GLY A 227 -11.21 -7.71 -8.84
N LEU A 228 -12.07 -6.94 -8.21
CA LEU A 228 -12.88 -5.86 -8.78
C LEU A 228 -12.48 -4.56 -8.10
N LYS A 229 -12.40 -3.48 -8.87
CA LYS A 229 -12.06 -2.13 -8.36
C LYS A 229 -13.09 -1.13 -8.83
N TRP A 230 -13.57 -0.32 -7.89
CA TRP A 230 -14.41 0.84 -8.17
C TRP A 230 -13.70 2.12 -7.74
N THR A 231 -13.52 3.04 -8.67
CA THR A 231 -12.91 4.37 -8.46
C THR A 231 -13.99 5.44 -8.47
N PHE A 232 -14.00 6.35 -7.47
CA PHE A 232 -14.99 7.41 -7.28
C PHE A 232 -14.67 8.68 -8.08
#